data_49c050fd469852a8baf4e87cc822972e
#
_entry.id   49c050fd469852a8baf4e87cc822972e
#
_cell.length_a   1.000
_cell.length_b   1.000
_cell.length_c   1.000
_cell.angle_alpha   90.00
_cell.angle_beta   90.00
_cell.angle_gamma   90.00
#
_symmetry.space_group_name_H-M   'P 1'
#
loop_
_entity.id
_entity.type
_entity.pdbx_description
1 polymer ?
#
loop_
_entity_poly.entity_id
_entity_poly.type
_entity_poly.pdbx_seq_one_letter_code
_entity_poly.pdbx_strand_id
1 'polypeptide(L)'
;MLAAILISGLLASCSVDDTPVVIPEQPKQHTEAVNALIKICAENAEVRQLLQHAISQAAAINPDRDYNPAQTLTEFYDFIDRNVRCLPWDVMIHPAPNDYGRSLYGRTDQGIGYFWFVVDQPLQELEGRGYFYPTVEFVEPFATWLSTYSNAWGDWLDTEESWNDTYYNIVASDPDWGLTEGWYGEGNQWRTFNEFFARSLVSPDVRPIADTEVVSPADSWPKATWQIDDANQLVYPADVQIKTAKISDIAQLIGNDSQYKDAFAGGTLTHTFLDVNCYHRYHAPVDGKLLELRTVPGVSAGGGYTLWDNEQKLYYYVNDIVFQMVETRSCAIIETPEYGLVAMLPVGMSQICSVNWIPSLHVGQQLKRGDEMGYFMFGGSDIVMLFQRDVDVEIVHDNSETMLLMGGAYARLKAKSKG
;
A
#
# COMPACT_ATOMS: atom_id res chain seq x y z
N MET A 1 49.87 11.33 -82.23
CA MET A 1 50.97 11.63 -81.27
C MET A 1 50.32 12.15 -80.04
N LEU A 2 50.12 11.31 -79.03
CA LEU A 2 49.57 11.70 -77.73
C LEU A 2 50.73 11.68 -76.72
N ALA A 3 50.97 12.78 -76.08
CA ALA A 3 51.95 12.91 -75.02
C ALA A 3 51.29 12.48 -73.70
N ALA A 4 51.89 11.51 -73.00
CA ALA A 4 51.50 11.10 -71.69
C ALA A 4 52.24 11.96 -70.65
N ILE A 5 51.49 12.64 -69.75
CA ILE A 5 52.00 13.35 -68.60
C ILE A 5 51.89 12.42 -67.39
N LEU A 6 53.03 12.03 -66.82
CA LEU A 6 53.13 11.32 -65.57
C LEU A 6 53.02 12.33 -64.43
N ILE A 7 51.97 12.22 -63.62
CA ILE A 7 51.82 12.95 -62.28
C ILE A 7 52.20 11.96 -61.22
N SER A 8 53.34 12.22 -60.58
CA SER A 8 53.74 11.50 -59.33
C SER A 8 53.00 12.12 -58.15
N GLY A 9 52.02 11.39 -57.63
CA GLY A 9 51.34 11.75 -56.43
C GLY A 9 52.14 11.33 -55.18
N LEU A 10 52.51 12.25 -54.34
CA LEU A 10 52.98 11.99 -52.99
C LEU A 10 51.76 11.52 -52.11
N LEU A 11 51.83 10.28 -51.67
CA LEU A 11 50.94 9.77 -50.64
C LEU A 11 51.46 10.30 -49.29
N ALA A 12 50.81 11.34 -48.72
CA ALA A 12 50.96 11.73 -47.33
C ALA A 12 50.14 10.73 -46.50
N SER A 13 50.82 9.85 -45.74
CA SER A 13 50.22 9.00 -44.73
C SER A 13 49.75 9.89 -43.54
N CYS A 14 48.47 10.18 -43.49
CA CYS A 14 47.86 10.69 -42.24
C CYS A 14 47.70 9.48 -41.33
N SER A 15 48.49 9.40 -40.26
CA SER A 15 48.22 8.56 -39.11
C SER A 15 46.94 9.06 -38.42
N VAL A 16 45.83 8.37 -38.58
CA VAL A 16 44.63 8.57 -37.77
C VAL A 16 44.99 8.09 -36.38
N ASP A 17 44.99 9.04 -35.43
CA ASP A 17 45.17 8.75 -34.02
C ASP A 17 43.86 8.07 -33.53
N ASP A 18 43.89 6.74 -33.45
CA ASP A 18 42.77 5.89 -32.97
C ASP A 18 42.65 5.94 -31.43
N THR A 19 42.81 7.12 -30.83
CA THR A 19 42.46 7.29 -29.43
C THR A 19 40.91 7.30 -29.33
N PRO A 20 40.28 6.36 -28.58
CA PRO A 20 38.84 6.35 -28.43
C PRO A 20 38.41 7.70 -27.81
N VAL A 21 37.58 8.42 -28.55
CA VAL A 21 36.91 9.60 -27.97
C VAL A 21 36.00 9.09 -26.87
N VAL A 22 36.43 9.23 -25.61
CA VAL A 22 35.58 9.01 -24.44
C VAL A 22 34.53 10.11 -24.49
N ILE A 23 33.36 9.82 -25.02
CA ILE A 23 32.19 10.67 -24.90
C ILE A 23 31.87 10.67 -23.39
N PRO A 24 31.93 11.81 -22.69
CA PRO A 24 31.52 11.84 -21.29
C PRO A 24 30.07 11.34 -21.23
N GLU A 25 29.82 10.29 -20.45
CA GLU A 25 28.46 9.88 -20.14
C GLU A 25 27.71 11.12 -19.65
N GLN A 26 26.61 11.46 -20.33
CA GLN A 26 25.75 12.52 -19.82
C GLN A 26 25.24 12.08 -18.45
N PRO A 27 25.24 12.98 -17.46
CA PRO A 27 24.74 12.63 -16.14
C PRO A 27 23.33 12.08 -16.29
N LYS A 28 23.09 10.89 -15.71
CA LYS A 28 21.79 10.21 -15.75
C LYS A 28 20.72 11.17 -15.22
N GLN A 29 19.71 11.43 -15.99
CA GLN A 29 18.59 12.27 -15.55
C GLN A 29 17.68 11.43 -14.66
N HIS A 30 17.78 11.67 -13.35
CA HIS A 30 16.91 11.04 -12.35
C HIS A 30 15.52 11.65 -12.31
N THR A 31 14.54 10.87 -11.83
CA THR A 31 13.20 11.35 -11.52
C THR A 31 13.21 12.35 -10.36
N GLU A 32 12.11 13.08 -10.17
CA GLU A 32 11.98 14.03 -9.06
C GLU A 32 12.11 13.32 -7.70
N ALA A 33 11.52 12.15 -7.54
CA ALA A 33 11.62 11.34 -6.34
C ALA A 33 13.08 10.99 -6.00
N VAL A 34 13.86 10.55 -7.00
CA VAL A 34 15.29 10.23 -6.80
C VAL A 34 16.11 11.48 -6.55
N ASN A 35 15.89 12.59 -7.28
CA ASN A 35 16.57 13.84 -7.02
C ASN A 35 16.34 14.37 -5.60
N ALA A 36 15.11 14.23 -5.08
CA ALA A 36 14.79 14.58 -3.70
C ALA A 36 15.57 13.69 -2.71
N LEU A 37 15.66 12.36 -2.95
CA LEU A 37 16.42 11.46 -2.09
C LEU A 37 17.93 11.74 -2.12
N ILE A 38 18.49 12.00 -3.31
CA ILE A 38 19.90 12.41 -3.46
C ILE A 38 20.18 13.66 -2.64
N LYS A 39 19.31 14.66 -2.71
CA LYS A 39 19.43 15.89 -1.92
C LYS A 39 19.39 15.60 -0.41
N ILE A 40 18.43 14.80 0.05
CA ILE A 40 18.33 14.37 1.46
C ILE A 40 19.64 13.70 1.91
N CYS A 41 20.14 12.75 1.13
CA CYS A 41 21.39 12.05 1.44
C CYS A 41 22.64 12.96 1.40
N ALA A 42 22.62 14.02 0.59
CA ALA A 42 23.71 15.00 0.54
C ALA A 42 23.68 15.93 1.76
N GLU A 43 22.50 16.35 2.18
CA GLU A 43 22.31 17.33 3.26
C GLU A 43 22.23 16.69 4.65
N ASN A 44 21.85 15.40 4.75
CA ASN A 44 21.72 14.65 5.99
C ASN A 44 22.61 13.40 5.98
N ALA A 45 23.77 13.52 6.64
CA ALA A 45 24.74 12.42 6.72
C ALA A 45 24.22 11.20 7.52
N GLU A 46 23.35 11.41 8.53
CA GLU A 46 22.78 10.35 9.33
C GLU A 46 21.82 9.50 8.46
N VAL A 47 20.86 10.11 7.78
CA VAL A 47 19.93 9.38 6.90
C VAL A 47 20.68 8.63 5.80
N ARG A 48 21.70 9.26 5.19
CA ARG A 48 22.53 8.56 4.20
C ARG A 48 23.21 7.34 4.76
N GLN A 49 23.77 7.40 5.97
CA GLN A 49 24.44 6.26 6.61
C GLN A 49 23.44 5.16 6.98
N LEU A 50 22.28 5.53 7.55
CA LEU A 50 21.25 4.57 7.90
C LEU A 50 20.72 3.85 6.66
N LEU A 51 20.42 4.57 5.56
CA LEU A 51 19.97 3.95 4.31
C LEU A 51 21.05 3.04 3.69
N GLN A 52 22.33 3.48 3.69
CA GLN A 52 23.44 2.63 3.24
C GLN A 52 23.59 1.37 4.10
N HIS A 53 23.37 1.48 5.40
CA HIS A 53 23.43 0.34 6.30
C HIS A 53 22.25 -0.61 6.04
N ALA A 54 21.04 -0.12 5.89
CA ALA A 54 19.88 -0.94 5.53
C ALA A 54 20.09 -1.70 4.22
N ILE A 55 20.55 -1.02 3.16
CA ILE A 55 20.89 -1.65 1.87
C ILE A 55 21.99 -2.72 2.04
N SER A 56 23.00 -2.47 2.86
CA SER A 56 24.09 -3.41 3.09
C SER A 56 23.63 -4.65 3.87
N GLN A 57 22.74 -4.49 4.84
CA GLN A 57 22.11 -5.62 5.56
C GLN A 57 21.24 -6.45 4.62
N ALA A 58 20.38 -5.80 3.83
CA ALA A 58 19.57 -6.46 2.83
C ALA A 58 20.44 -7.27 1.83
N ALA A 59 21.56 -6.70 1.38
CA ALA A 59 22.51 -7.38 0.50
C ALA A 59 23.22 -8.57 1.17
N ALA A 60 23.48 -8.49 2.47
CA ALA A 60 24.07 -9.61 3.23
C ALA A 60 23.06 -10.75 3.44
N ILE A 61 21.78 -10.45 3.64
CA ILE A 61 20.71 -11.43 3.82
C ILE A 61 20.35 -12.09 2.48
N ASN A 62 20.18 -11.28 1.43
CA ASN A 62 19.92 -11.76 0.08
C ASN A 62 20.98 -11.21 -0.89
N PRO A 63 22.08 -11.93 -1.14
CA PRO A 63 23.13 -11.51 -2.08
C PRO A 63 22.76 -11.76 -3.55
N ASP A 64 21.65 -12.43 -3.84
CA ASP A 64 21.20 -12.80 -5.17
C ASP A 64 20.66 -11.58 -5.91
N ARG A 65 21.39 -11.09 -6.91
CA ARG A 65 21.04 -9.86 -7.65
C ARG A 65 19.80 -9.98 -8.53
N ASP A 66 19.36 -11.19 -8.84
CA ASP A 66 18.13 -11.42 -9.58
C ASP A 66 16.91 -11.06 -8.73
N TYR A 67 17.00 -11.22 -7.41
CA TYR A 67 15.93 -10.93 -6.45
C TYR A 67 16.21 -9.69 -5.59
N ASN A 68 17.46 -9.27 -5.43
CA ASN A 68 17.88 -8.06 -4.73
C ASN A 68 18.82 -7.22 -5.62
N PRO A 69 18.27 -6.50 -6.62
CA PRO A 69 19.07 -5.75 -7.59
C PRO A 69 19.77 -4.50 -7.00
N ALA A 70 19.25 -3.91 -5.92
CA ALA A 70 19.76 -2.68 -5.32
C ALA A 70 20.61 -2.98 -4.08
N GLN A 71 21.91 -3.29 -4.28
CA GLN A 71 22.85 -3.61 -3.21
C GLN A 71 23.81 -2.46 -2.86
N THR A 72 23.64 -1.31 -3.53
CA THR A 72 24.34 -0.05 -3.25
C THR A 72 23.37 1.11 -3.32
N LEU A 73 23.71 2.24 -2.73
CA LEU A 73 22.86 3.44 -2.75
C LEU A 73 22.59 3.92 -4.20
N THR A 74 23.56 3.82 -5.09
CA THR A 74 23.38 4.19 -6.52
C THR A 74 22.41 3.23 -7.20
N GLU A 75 22.53 1.92 -6.96
CA GLU A 75 21.60 0.94 -7.51
C GLU A 75 20.18 1.10 -6.93
N PHE A 76 20.08 1.56 -5.68
CA PHE A 76 18.79 1.89 -5.07
C PHE A 76 18.13 3.10 -5.76
N TYR A 77 18.91 4.14 -6.10
CA TYR A 77 18.40 5.25 -6.93
C TYR A 77 17.91 4.76 -8.29
N ASP A 78 18.66 3.88 -8.95
CA ASP A 78 18.29 3.28 -10.23
C ASP A 78 17.00 2.45 -10.13
N PHE A 79 16.85 1.70 -9.03
CA PHE A 79 15.63 0.96 -8.75
C PHE A 79 14.42 1.88 -8.58
N ILE A 80 14.53 2.96 -7.81
CA ILE A 80 13.45 3.94 -7.62
C ILE A 80 13.07 4.62 -8.94
N ASP A 81 14.05 5.05 -9.75
CA ASP A 81 13.80 5.66 -11.07
C ASP A 81 12.97 4.77 -11.99
N ARG A 82 13.23 3.46 -11.96
CA ARG A 82 12.50 2.48 -12.74
C ARG A 82 11.11 2.22 -12.12
N ASN A 83 11.06 2.08 -10.79
CA ASN A 83 9.85 1.67 -10.10
C ASN A 83 8.72 2.68 -10.25
N VAL A 84 9.00 3.98 -10.16
CA VAL A 84 7.99 5.03 -10.33
C VAL A 84 7.44 5.15 -11.75
N ARG A 85 7.85 4.26 -12.67
CA ARG A 85 7.43 4.25 -14.08
C ARG A 85 7.13 2.84 -14.59
N CYS A 86 6.76 1.92 -13.72
CA CYS A 86 6.36 0.59 -14.13
C CYS A 86 5.07 0.15 -13.43
N LEU A 87 4.41 -0.85 -14.02
CA LEU A 87 3.26 -1.47 -13.39
C LEU A 87 3.68 -2.25 -12.14
N PRO A 88 2.79 -2.40 -11.14
CA PRO A 88 3.14 -3.04 -9.87
C PRO A 88 3.72 -4.45 -10.02
N TRP A 89 3.25 -5.23 -10.97
CA TRP A 89 3.77 -6.58 -11.25
C TRP A 89 5.06 -6.61 -12.08
N ASP A 90 5.57 -5.46 -12.52
CA ASP A 90 6.82 -5.35 -13.25
C ASP A 90 7.97 -4.79 -12.40
N VAL A 91 7.71 -4.51 -11.12
CA VAL A 91 8.74 -4.04 -10.17
C VAL A 91 9.86 -5.06 -10.05
N MET A 92 9.53 -6.35 -9.91
CA MET A 92 10.51 -7.43 -9.92
C MET A 92 10.70 -7.98 -11.34
N ILE A 93 11.94 -7.89 -11.86
CA ILE A 93 12.29 -8.38 -13.20
C ILE A 93 12.26 -9.92 -13.23
N HIS A 94 12.75 -10.54 -12.15
CA HIS A 94 12.81 -11.98 -11.99
C HIS A 94 11.72 -12.44 -11.04
N PRO A 95 10.61 -13.03 -11.53
CA PRO A 95 9.58 -13.58 -10.67
C PRO A 95 10.13 -14.80 -9.91
N ALA A 96 9.61 -15.01 -8.70
CA ALA A 96 9.95 -16.20 -7.93
C ALA A 96 9.57 -17.49 -8.70
N PRO A 97 10.31 -18.60 -8.50
CA PRO A 97 10.15 -19.82 -9.29
C PRO A 97 8.84 -20.57 -9.05
N ASN A 98 8.18 -20.36 -7.92
CA ASN A 98 6.91 -21.00 -7.58
C ASN A 98 5.71 -20.31 -8.25
N ASP A 99 4.55 -20.96 -8.23
CA ASP A 99 3.35 -20.45 -8.89
C ASP A 99 2.87 -19.13 -8.30
N TYR A 100 2.99 -18.95 -6.97
CA TYR A 100 2.67 -17.68 -6.31
C TYR A 100 3.46 -16.52 -6.88
N GLY A 101 4.79 -16.61 -6.92
CA GLY A 101 5.64 -15.55 -7.45
C GLY A 101 5.54 -15.33 -8.97
N ARG A 102 4.76 -16.12 -9.69
CA ARG A 102 4.51 -16.01 -11.14
C ARG A 102 3.17 -15.40 -11.48
N SER A 103 2.16 -15.50 -10.58
CA SER A 103 0.87 -14.84 -10.76
C SER A 103 1.03 -13.31 -10.76
N LEU A 104 0.09 -12.58 -11.35
CA LEU A 104 0.10 -11.11 -11.27
C LEU A 104 0.03 -10.63 -9.83
N TYR A 105 -0.81 -11.27 -9.02
CA TYR A 105 -0.89 -11.00 -7.59
C TYR A 105 0.46 -11.18 -6.91
N GLY A 106 1.06 -12.37 -7.04
CA GLY A 106 2.33 -12.68 -6.39
C GLY A 106 3.48 -11.78 -6.88
N ARG A 107 3.53 -11.44 -8.16
CA ARG A 107 4.53 -10.49 -8.70
C ARG A 107 4.38 -9.10 -8.12
N THR A 108 3.13 -8.63 -7.97
CA THR A 108 2.83 -7.33 -7.34
C THR A 108 3.26 -7.34 -5.87
N ASP A 109 2.86 -8.36 -5.14
CA ASP A 109 3.23 -8.54 -3.73
C ASP A 109 4.75 -8.61 -3.54
N GLN A 110 5.46 -9.36 -4.39
CA GLN A 110 6.91 -9.45 -4.35
C GLN A 110 7.60 -8.12 -4.68
N GLY A 111 7.04 -7.33 -5.58
CA GLY A 111 7.55 -6.00 -5.91
C GLY A 111 7.43 -5.02 -4.73
N ILE A 112 6.28 -5.04 -4.05
CA ILE A 112 6.04 -4.27 -2.82
C ILE A 112 6.99 -4.79 -1.73
N GLY A 113 7.04 -6.10 -1.51
CA GLY A 113 7.88 -6.74 -0.50
C GLY A 113 9.36 -6.42 -0.67
N TYR A 114 9.88 -6.42 -1.89
CA TYR A 114 11.28 -6.08 -2.13
C TYR A 114 11.65 -4.66 -1.66
N PHE A 115 10.84 -3.66 -1.98
CA PHE A 115 11.10 -2.29 -1.53
C PHE A 115 11.17 -2.23 0.00
N TRP A 116 10.18 -2.81 0.67
CA TRP A 116 10.13 -2.82 2.12
C TRP A 116 11.25 -3.65 2.73
N PHE A 117 11.60 -4.81 2.14
CA PHE A 117 12.76 -5.59 2.58
C PHE A 117 14.05 -4.76 2.65
N VAL A 118 14.23 -3.79 1.76
CA VAL A 118 15.43 -2.94 1.79
C VAL A 118 15.34 -1.86 2.86
N VAL A 119 14.18 -1.22 3.04
CA VAL A 119 14.06 -0.03 3.91
C VAL A 119 13.62 -0.34 5.34
N ASP A 120 13.01 -1.50 5.58
CA ASP A 120 12.57 -1.93 6.91
C ASP A 120 13.61 -2.81 7.65
N GLN A 121 14.86 -2.83 7.18
CA GLN A 121 15.92 -3.52 7.88
C GLN A 121 16.11 -2.92 9.28
N PRO A 122 16.08 -3.76 10.36
CA PRO A 122 16.26 -3.25 11.71
C PRO A 122 17.70 -2.76 11.92
N LEU A 123 17.85 -1.52 12.37
CA LEU A 123 19.12 -0.84 12.55
C LEU A 123 19.42 -0.67 14.05
N GLN A 124 20.49 -1.27 14.53
CA GLN A 124 20.89 -1.23 15.93
C GLN A 124 21.06 0.18 16.47
N GLU A 125 21.55 1.11 15.65
CA GLU A 125 21.73 2.52 15.99
C GLU A 125 20.42 3.29 16.21
N LEU A 126 19.27 2.73 15.83
CA LEU A 126 17.94 3.30 16.07
C LEU A 126 17.23 2.67 17.28
N GLU A 127 17.77 1.57 17.83
CA GLU A 127 17.16 0.93 19.00
C GLU A 127 17.09 1.89 20.19
N GLY A 128 15.95 1.89 20.88
CA GLY A 128 15.72 2.72 22.06
C GLY A 128 15.56 4.23 21.78
N ARG A 129 15.54 4.68 20.53
CA ARG A 129 15.35 6.09 20.16
C ARG A 129 13.88 6.52 20.10
N GLY A 130 12.94 5.62 20.37
CA GLY A 130 11.50 5.93 20.44
C GLY A 130 10.76 5.86 19.11
N TYR A 131 11.39 5.35 18.06
CA TYR A 131 10.71 5.04 16.79
C TYR A 131 9.76 3.85 16.96
N PHE A 132 8.73 3.79 16.11
CA PHE A 132 7.78 2.67 16.10
C PHE A 132 8.50 1.35 15.79
N TYR A 133 9.32 1.34 14.73
CA TYR A 133 10.35 0.34 14.47
C TYR A 133 11.72 1.01 14.34
N PRO A 134 12.80 0.33 14.71
CA PRO A 134 14.16 0.86 14.54
C PRO A 134 14.64 0.71 13.09
N THR A 135 13.90 1.28 12.13
CA THR A 135 14.15 1.21 10.69
C THR A 135 14.24 2.62 10.10
N VAL A 136 14.86 2.77 8.94
CA VAL A 136 15.04 4.09 8.33
C VAL A 136 13.73 4.73 7.90
N GLU A 137 12.68 3.95 7.66
CA GLU A 137 11.37 4.44 7.25
C GLU A 137 10.69 5.40 8.25
N PHE A 138 11.08 5.33 9.53
CA PHE A 138 10.56 6.23 10.58
C PHE A 138 11.49 7.42 10.88
N VAL A 139 12.60 7.57 10.16
CA VAL A 139 13.60 8.62 10.40
C VAL A 139 13.39 9.79 9.44
N GLU A 140 13.13 10.98 9.99
CA GLU A 140 13.06 12.20 9.17
C GLU A 140 14.46 12.64 8.66
N PRO A 141 14.56 13.13 7.44
CA PRO A 141 13.49 13.41 6.46
C PRO A 141 13.17 12.25 5.50
N PHE A 142 13.68 11.04 5.72
CA PHE A 142 13.37 9.89 4.87
C PHE A 142 11.90 9.47 4.97
N ALA A 143 11.31 9.51 6.18
CA ALA A 143 9.88 9.24 6.38
C ALA A 143 8.98 10.15 5.50
N THR A 144 9.30 11.45 5.45
CA THR A 144 8.60 12.38 4.55
C THR A 144 8.86 12.07 3.07
N TRP A 145 10.07 11.63 2.71
CA TRP A 145 10.41 11.26 1.34
C TRP A 145 9.61 10.06 0.83
N LEU A 146 9.24 9.11 1.67
CA LEU A 146 8.39 7.98 1.28
C LEU A 146 7.09 8.45 0.62
N SER A 147 6.50 9.54 1.12
CA SER A 147 5.31 10.14 0.48
C SER A 147 5.65 10.74 -0.90
N THR A 148 6.83 11.33 -1.07
CA THR A 148 7.27 11.84 -2.38
C THR A 148 7.43 10.71 -3.40
N TYR A 149 8.02 9.60 -2.98
CA TYR A 149 8.15 8.40 -3.80
C TYR A 149 6.78 7.80 -4.16
N SER A 150 5.90 7.66 -3.18
CA SER A 150 4.54 7.16 -3.36
C SER A 150 3.74 8.01 -4.35
N ASN A 151 3.79 9.34 -4.18
CA ASN A 151 3.10 10.26 -5.08
C ASN A 151 3.65 10.18 -6.50
N ALA A 152 4.97 10.13 -6.68
CA ALA A 152 5.58 10.04 -8.01
C ALA A 152 5.15 8.76 -8.75
N TRP A 153 5.01 7.64 -8.04
CA TRP A 153 4.49 6.41 -8.64
C TRP A 153 3.00 6.52 -8.93
N GLY A 154 2.19 7.03 -7.99
CA GLY A 154 0.77 7.28 -8.18
C GLY A 154 0.47 8.19 -9.36
N ASP A 155 1.23 9.29 -9.53
CA ASP A 155 1.11 10.21 -10.66
C ASP A 155 1.38 9.52 -12.00
N TRP A 156 2.36 8.61 -12.06
CA TRP A 156 2.58 7.82 -13.28
C TRP A 156 1.44 6.82 -13.51
N LEU A 157 0.94 6.16 -12.47
CA LEU A 157 -0.20 5.24 -12.57
C LEU A 157 -1.51 5.95 -12.97
N ASP A 158 -1.57 7.28 -12.89
CA ASP A 158 -2.66 8.11 -13.41
C ASP A 158 -2.47 8.54 -14.87
N THR A 159 -1.36 8.19 -15.52
CA THR A 159 -1.14 8.49 -16.94
C THR A 159 -1.70 7.41 -17.86
N GLU A 160 -2.03 7.76 -19.11
CA GLU A 160 -2.46 6.80 -20.13
C GLU A 160 -1.34 5.81 -20.54
N GLU A 161 -0.07 6.10 -20.21
CA GLU A 161 1.04 5.16 -20.42
C GLU A 161 0.96 3.94 -19.51
N SER A 162 0.31 4.08 -18.34
CA SER A 162 0.19 3.02 -17.33
C SER A 162 -0.85 1.95 -17.68
N TRP A 163 -1.73 2.17 -18.68
CA TRP A 163 -2.79 1.24 -19.00
C TRP A 163 -3.14 1.20 -20.48
N ASN A 164 -3.46 0.00 -20.99
CA ASN A 164 -3.89 -0.23 -22.36
C ASN A 164 -4.55 -1.61 -22.51
N ASP A 165 -5.03 -1.93 -23.71
CA ASP A 165 -5.69 -3.21 -23.99
C ASP A 165 -4.78 -4.44 -23.77
N THR A 166 -3.47 -4.31 -23.92
CA THR A 166 -2.54 -5.41 -23.65
C THR A 166 -2.53 -5.73 -22.16
N TYR A 167 -2.42 -4.72 -21.30
CA TYR A 167 -2.45 -4.89 -19.84
C TYR A 167 -3.82 -5.38 -19.36
N TYR A 168 -4.90 -4.83 -19.92
CA TYR A 168 -6.25 -5.32 -19.66
C TYR A 168 -6.38 -6.82 -19.95
N ASN A 169 -5.93 -7.28 -21.12
CA ASN A 169 -6.03 -8.69 -21.52
C ASN A 169 -5.19 -9.61 -20.61
N ILE A 170 -4.04 -9.15 -20.14
CA ILE A 170 -3.23 -9.89 -19.17
C ILE A 170 -4.01 -10.09 -17.88
N VAL A 171 -4.58 -9.02 -17.32
CA VAL A 171 -5.38 -9.09 -16.07
C VAL A 171 -6.66 -9.88 -16.27
N ALA A 172 -7.36 -9.71 -17.40
CA ALA A 172 -8.59 -10.45 -17.71
C ALA A 172 -8.37 -11.95 -17.91
N SER A 173 -7.13 -12.38 -18.17
CA SER A 173 -6.77 -13.80 -18.24
C SER A 173 -6.57 -14.44 -16.85
N ASP A 174 -6.48 -13.64 -15.79
CA ASP A 174 -6.32 -14.09 -14.42
C ASP A 174 -7.66 -13.95 -13.69
N PRO A 175 -8.35 -15.06 -13.33
CA PRO A 175 -9.67 -15.04 -12.72
C PRO A 175 -9.69 -14.36 -11.34
N ASP A 176 -8.56 -14.31 -10.64
CA ASP A 176 -8.48 -13.75 -9.28
C ASP A 176 -8.77 -12.24 -9.24
N TRP A 177 -8.74 -11.56 -10.40
CA TRP A 177 -9.10 -10.15 -10.53
C TRP A 177 -10.60 -9.90 -10.75
N GLY A 178 -11.39 -10.96 -10.93
CA GLY A 178 -12.85 -10.89 -11.05
C GLY A 178 -13.39 -10.19 -12.31
N LEU A 179 -12.57 -9.94 -13.35
CA LEU A 179 -13.01 -9.23 -14.55
C LEU A 179 -13.99 -10.06 -15.39
N THR A 180 -13.99 -11.38 -15.23
CA THR A 180 -14.89 -12.30 -15.94
C THR A 180 -16.21 -12.58 -15.21
N GLU A 181 -16.36 -12.06 -13.99
CA GLU A 181 -17.54 -12.30 -13.14
C GLU A 181 -18.76 -11.43 -13.50
N GLY A 182 -18.61 -10.54 -14.49
CA GLY A 182 -19.67 -9.59 -14.86
C GLY A 182 -19.84 -8.43 -13.89
N TRP A 183 -18.92 -8.26 -12.95
CA TRP A 183 -19.03 -7.21 -11.93
C TRP A 183 -18.72 -5.81 -12.45
N TYR A 184 -17.88 -5.69 -13.49
CA TYR A 184 -17.30 -4.42 -13.95
C TYR A 184 -17.72 -4.02 -15.38
N GLY A 185 -18.64 -4.76 -16.02
CA GLY A 185 -18.99 -4.57 -17.42
C GLY A 185 -18.06 -5.33 -18.38
N GLU A 186 -18.26 -5.12 -19.68
CA GLU A 186 -17.50 -5.84 -20.74
C GLU A 186 -16.35 -4.99 -21.29
N GLY A 187 -15.19 -5.61 -21.52
CA GLY A 187 -14.04 -5.00 -22.17
C GLY A 187 -13.30 -3.98 -21.32
N ASN A 188 -12.23 -3.43 -21.90
CA ASN A 188 -11.45 -2.38 -21.26
C ASN A 188 -12.18 -1.04 -21.27
N GLN A 189 -12.46 -0.50 -20.10
CA GLN A 189 -13.18 0.77 -19.92
C GLN A 189 -12.28 1.83 -19.24
N TRP A 190 -11.08 1.49 -18.86
CA TRP A 190 -10.16 2.32 -18.11
C TRP A 190 -9.04 2.85 -19.00
N ARG A 191 -8.58 4.06 -18.73
CA ARG A 191 -7.50 4.74 -19.46
C ARG A 191 -6.18 4.71 -18.72
N THR A 192 -6.24 4.56 -17.39
CA THR A 192 -5.07 4.54 -16.50
C THR A 192 -5.14 3.33 -15.58
N PHE A 193 -3.99 2.94 -15.02
CA PHE A 193 -3.96 1.85 -14.05
C PHE A 193 -4.77 2.19 -12.78
N ASN A 194 -4.71 3.43 -12.30
CA ASN A 194 -5.47 3.83 -11.11
C ASN A 194 -6.98 3.85 -11.36
N GLU A 195 -7.44 4.22 -12.58
CA GLU A 195 -8.86 4.06 -12.96
C GLU A 195 -9.28 2.58 -12.89
N PHE A 196 -8.41 1.67 -13.37
CA PHE A 196 -8.65 0.22 -13.27
C PHE A 196 -8.61 -0.26 -11.82
N PHE A 197 -7.63 0.14 -11.03
CA PHE A 197 -7.49 -0.28 -9.63
C PHE A 197 -8.68 0.15 -8.78
N ALA A 198 -9.13 1.39 -8.93
CA ALA A 198 -10.32 1.95 -8.29
C ALA A 198 -11.62 1.72 -9.08
N ARG A 199 -11.69 0.62 -9.87
CA ARG A 199 -12.82 0.27 -10.74
C ARG A 199 -14.16 0.25 -10.00
N SER A 200 -15.22 0.73 -10.66
CA SER A 200 -16.56 0.72 -10.11
C SER A 200 -17.33 -0.53 -10.55
N LEU A 201 -18.27 -0.98 -9.74
CA LEU A 201 -19.23 -2.01 -10.12
C LEU A 201 -20.13 -1.49 -11.23
N VAL A 202 -20.54 -2.37 -12.15
CA VAL A 202 -21.46 -2.05 -13.25
C VAL A 202 -22.84 -1.65 -12.74
N SER A 203 -23.27 -2.21 -11.62
CA SER A 203 -24.52 -1.93 -10.93
C SER A 203 -24.39 -2.34 -9.46
N PRO A 204 -25.07 -1.66 -8.51
CA PRO A 204 -25.16 -2.15 -7.12
C PRO A 204 -25.73 -3.57 -6.99
N ASP A 205 -26.57 -4.00 -7.94
CA ASP A 205 -27.24 -5.32 -7.91
C ASP A 205 -26.27 -6.50 -8.04
N VAL A 206 -25.05 -6.29 -8.57
CA VAL A 206 -24.04 -7.35 -8.66
C VAL A 206 -23.37 -7.66 -7.30
N ARG A 207 -23.67 -6.85 -6.29
CA ARG A 207 -23.26 -7.04 -4.89
C ARG A 207 -24.49 -6.92 -3.99
N PRO A 208 -25.31 -7.99 -3.85
CA PRO A 208 -26.53 -7.96 -3.03
C PRO A 208 -26.16 -7.68 -1.56
N ILE A 209 -26.93 -6.80 -0.94
CA ILE A 209 -26.76 -6.44 0.48
C ILE A 209 -27.39 -7.51 1.35
N ALA A 210 -26.60 -8.10 2.23
CA ALA A 210 -27.03 -9.14 3.17
C ALA A 210 -27.99 -8.58 4.23
N ASP A 211 -28.89 -9.44 4.71
CA ASP A 211 -29.81 -9.12 5.81
C ASP A 211 -29.14 -9.31 7.17
N THR A 212 -28.16 -8.45 7.45
CA THR A 212 -27.43 -8.37 8.73
C THR A 212 -27.25 -6.90 9.11
N GLU A 213 -27.06 -6.62 10.39
CA GLU A 213 -26.91 -5.24 10.87
C GLU A 213 -25.65 -4.58 10.33
N VAL A 214 -24.59 -5.36 10.11
CA VAL A 214 -23.32 -4.89 9.52
C VAL A 214 -23.00 -5.74 8.29
N VAL A 215 -22.78 -5.09 7.17
CA VAL A 215 -22.29 -5.73 5.94
C VAL A 215 -20.80 -5.44 5.73
N SER A 216 -20.13 -6.30 4.96
CA SER A 216 -18.74 -6.03 4.59
C SER A 216 -18.63 -4.73 3.79
N PRO A 217 -17.81 -3.77 4.25
CA PRO A 217 -17.65 -2.51 3.54
C PRO A 217 -16.84 -2.61 2.24
N ALA A 218 -16.11 -3.71 2.04
CA ALA A 218 -15.25 -3.93 0.88
C ALA A 218 -15.09 -5.43 0.60
N ASP A 219 -14.49 -5.77 -0.54
CA ASP A 219 -13.99 -7.12 -0.79
C ASP A 219 -12.73 -7.32 0.05
N SER A 220 -12.82 -8.06 1.15
CA SER A 220 -11.73 -8.11 2.13
C SER A 220 -11.67 -9.40 2.93
N TRP A 221 -10.50 -9.70 3.46
CA TRP A 221 -10.21 -10.86 4.31
C TRP A 221 -10.30 -10.48 5.77
N PRO A 222 -11.13 -11.12 6.60
CA PRO A 222 -11.12 -10.92 8.04
C PRO A 222 -9.74 -11.23 8.63
N LYS A 223 -9.22 -10.34 9.47
CA LYS A 223 -7.90 -10.51 10.11
C LYS A 223 -7.99 -10.63 11.62
N ALA A 224 -8.74 -9.74 12.27
CA ALA A 224 -8.81 -9.73 13.73
C ALA A 224 -10.08 -9.09 14.28
N THR A 225 -10.42 -9.50 15.51
CA THR A 225 -11.43 -8.85 16.36
C THR A 225 -10.84 -8.70 17.75
N TRP A 226 -10.80 -7.47 18.25
CA TRP A 226 -10.20 -7.15 19.56
C TRP A 226 -11.14 -6.35 20.44
N GLN A 227 -10.97 -6.51 21.75
CA GLN A 227 -11.66 -5.69 22.73
C GLN A 227 -10.91 -4.37 22.93
N ILE A 228 -11.67 -3.32 23.24
CA ILE A 228 -11.16 -2.04 23.69
C ILE A 228 -11.46 -1.97 25.19
N ASP A 229 -10.48 -1.62 26.01
CA ASP A 229 -10.69 -1.49 27.47
C ASP A 229 -11.37 -0.15 27.85
N ASP A 230 -11.66 0.00 29.14
CA ASP A 230 -12.28 1.23 29.68
C ASP A 230 -11.36 2.46 29.60
N ALA A 231 -10.07 2.26 29.43
CA ALA A 231 -9.09 3.33 29.21
C ALA A 231 -8.91 3.68 27.72
N ASN A 232 -9.77 3.17 26.83
CA ASN A 232 -9.75 3.37 25.38
C ASN A 232 -8.49 2.79 24.69
N GLN A 233 -7.95 1.68 25.27
CA GLN A 233 -6.78 0.99 24.76
C GLN A 233 -7.17 -0.37 24.18
N LEU A 234 -6.51 -0.79 23.09
CA LEU A 234 -6.67 -2.15 22.56
C LEU A 234 -6.15 -3.19 23.57
N VAL A 235 -6.95 -4.22 23.77
CA VAL A 235 -6.57 -5.40 24.55
C VAL A 235 -6.02 -6.46 23.62
N TYR A 236 -4.71 -6.64 23.63
CA TYR A 236 -4.06 -7.66 22.81
C TYR A 236 -4.13 -9.03 23.47
N PRO A 237 -4.30 -10.12 22.69
CA PRO A 237 -4.13 -11.47 23.20
C PRO A 237 -2.75 -11.66 23.84
N ALA A 238 -2.66 -12.48 24.87
CA ALA A 238 -1.44 -12.66 25.67
C ALA A 238 -0.27 -13.29 24.88
N ASP A 239 -0.54 -13.95 23.77
CA ASP A 239 0.40 -14.57 22.84
C ASP A 239 0.93 -13.62 21.76
N VAL A 240 0.33 -12.42 21.64
CA VAL A 240 0.81 -11.39 20.72
C VAL A 240 1.94 -10.60 21.37
N GLN A 241 3.16 -10.80 20.86
CA GLN A 241 4.32 -10.00 21.28
C GLN A 241 4.38 -8.71 20.48
N ILE A 242 4.06 -7.59 21.12
CA ILE A 242 4.30 -6.25 20.57
C ILE A 242 5.73 -5.86 20.93
N LYS A 243 6.60 -5.82 19.92
CA LYS A 243 8.06 -5.71 20.16
C LYS A 243 8.55 -4.32 20.55
N THR A 244 7.82 -3.22 20.26
CA THR A 244 8.43 -1.89 20.36
C THR A 244 7.58 -0.81 20.99
N ALA A 245 6.46 -0.39 20.48
CA ALA A 245 5.66 0.68 21.07
C ALA A 245 4.26 0.16 21.37
N LYS A 246 3.78 0.39 22.59
CA LYS A 246 2.38 0.14 22.90
C LYS A 246 1.53 1.27 22.30
N ILE A 247 1.32 1.24 20.98
CA ILE A 247 0.33 2.08 20.35
C ILE A 247 -0.98 1.28 20.36
N SER A 248 -1.79 1.54 21.37
CA SER A 248 -3.08 0.88 21.56
C SER A 248 -4.22 1.88 21.73
N ASP A 249 -3.92 3.17 21.59
CA ASP A 249 -4.85 4.26 21.88
C ASP A 249 -5.82 4.49 20.72
N ILE A 250 -7.09 4.17 20.94
CA ILE A 250 -8.18 4.38 19.98
C ILE A 250 -8.39 5.87 19.66
N ALA A 251 -8.10 6.76 20.61
CA ALA A 251 -8.16 8.20 20.35
C ALA A 251 -7.13 8.62 19.27
N GLN A 252 -5.94 8.04 19.30
CA GLN A 252 -4.94 8.24 18.26
C GLN A 252 -5.39 7.64 16.92
N LEU A 253 -6.00 6.44 16.92
CA LEU A 253 -6.52 5.79 15.73
C LEU A 253 -7.57 6.64 15.01
N ILE A 254 -8.56 7.17 15.74
CA ILE A 254 -9.64 8.03 15.22
C ILE A 254 -9.11 9.43 14.85
N GLY A 255 -8.09 9.90 15.55
CA GLY A 255 -7.54 11.25 15.51
C GLY A 255 -7.88 12.02 16.80
N ASN A 256 -6.84 12.49 17.49
CA ASN A 256 -6.93 13.11 18.83
C ASN A 256 -7.81 14.38 18.88
N ASP A 257 -8.08 15.00 17.75
CA ASP A 257 -8.95 16.17 17.59
C ASP A 257 -10.41 15.84 17.25
N SER A 258 -10.77 14.54 17.10
CA SER A 258 -12.14 14.11 16.96
C SER A 258 -12.93 14.30 18.25
N GLN A 259 -14.18 14.79 18.13
CA GLN A 259 -15.09 14.82 19.27
C GLN A 259 -15.56 13.43 19.71
N TYR A 260 -15.35 12.40 18.89
CA TYR A 260 -15.74 11.01 19.13
C TYR A 260 -14.57 10.11 19.55
N LYS A 261 -13.38 10.66 19.77
CA LYS A 261 -12.16 9.92 20.06
C LYS A 261 -12.26 8.94 21.24
N ASP A 262 -13.09 9.26 22.23
CA ASP A 262 -13.30 8.45 23.44
C ASP A 262 -14.61 7.64 23.40
N ALA A 263 -15.35 7.68 22.29
CA ALA A 263 -16.69 7.10 22.21
C ALA A 263 -16.70 5.56 22.17
N PHE A 264 -15.56 4.93 21.91
CA PHE A 264 -15.45 3.49 21.72
C PHE A 264 -14.75 2.75 22.86
N ALA A 265 -14.46 3.43 23.98
CA ALA A 265 -13.92 2.81 25.19
C ALA A 265 -14.84 1.68 25.69
N GLY A 266 -14.28 0.52 26.00
CA GLY A 266 -15.01 -0.69 26.40
C GLY A 266 -15.73 -1.41 25.24
N GLY A 267 -15.52 -0.99 24.01
CA GLY A 267 -16.14 -1.52 22.80
C GLY A 267 -15.32 -2.60 22.08
N THR A 268 -15.57 -2.75 20.79
CA THR A 268 -14.95 -3.77 19.94
C THR A 268 -14.33 -3.11 18.72
N LEU A 269 -13.13 -3.56 18.35
CA LEU A 269 -12.47 -3.26 17.07
C LEU A 269 -12.46 -4.51 16.20
N THR A 270 -12.76 -4.33 14.91
CA THR A 270 -12.57 -5.37 13.90
C THR A 270 -11.65 -4.86 12.79
N HIS A 271 -10.93 -5.77 12.15
CA HIS A 271 -9.96 -5.45 11.11
C HIS A 271 -10.08 -6.43 9.93
N THR A 272 -10.10 -5.88 8.72
CA THR A 272 -10.07 -6.64 7.46
C THR A 272 -9.04 -6.04 6.51
N PHE A 273 -8.48 -6.88 5.65
CA PHE A 273 -7.42 -6.57 4.70
C PHE A 273 -7.90 -6.78 3.26
N LEU A 274 -7.54 -5.88 2.36
CA LEU A 274 -7.81 -6.01 0.93
C LEU A 274 -6.51 -6.33 0.19
N ASP A 275 -6.50 -7.48 -0.50
CA ASP A 275 -5.42 -7.84 -1.41
C ASP A 275 -5.44 -6.95 -2.67
N VAL A 276 -4.30 -6.83 -3.34
CA VAL A 276 -4.10 -5.94 -4.51
C VAL A 276 -5.01 -6.26 -5.70
N ASN A 277 -5.56 -7.46 -5.79
CA ASN A 277 -6.50 -7.89 -6.83
C ASN A 277 -7.98 -7.70 -6.46
N CYS A 278 -8.27 -7.30 -5.21
CA CYS A 278 -9.62 -7.06 -4.72
C CYS A 278 -10.30 -5.85 -5.42
N TYR A 279 -11.59 -5.71 -5.15
CA TYR A 279 -12.35 -4.49 -5.44
C TYR A 279 -11.99 -3.42 -4.41
N HIS A 280 -11.43 -2.29 -4.84
CA HIS A 280 -10.84 -1.28 -3.95
C HIS A 280 -11.74 -0.07 -3.69
N ARG A 281 -13.07 -0.22 -3.82
CA ARG A 281 -14.01 0.77 -3.29
C ARG A 281 -14.61 0.28 -1.98
N TYR A 282 -14.88 1.22 -1.09
CA TYR A 282 -15.49 0.91 0.20
C TYR A 282 -16.83 1.63 0.37
N HIS A 283 -17.71 0.96 1.10
CA HIS A 283 -19.13 1.24 1.20
C HIS A 283 -19.58 1.34 2.67
N ALA A 284 -20.71 1.96 2.92
CA ALA A 284 -21.27 2.06 4.25
C ALA A 284 -21.59 0.67 4.83
N PRO A 285 -20.99 0.32 5.97
CA PRO A 285 -21.22 -1.00 6.60
C PRO A 285 -22.57 -1.08 7.32
N VAL A 286 -23.15 0.05 7.71
CA VAL A 286 -24.38 0.17 8.50
C VAL A 286 -25.30 1.25 7.95
N ASP A 287 -26.61 1.13 8.24
CA ASP A 287 -27.56 2.23 8.03
C ASP A 287 -27.36 3.29 9.11
N GLY A 288 -27.32 4.57 8.77
CA GLY A 288 -27.16 5.61 9.76
C GLY A 288 -26.87 6.99 9.20
N LYS A 289 -26.70 7.95 10.09
CA LYS A 289 -26.35 9.33 9.76
C LYS A 289 -24.84 9.54 9.89
N LEU A 290 -24.23 10.05 8.85
CA LEU A 290 -22.80 10.40 8.85
C LEU A 290 -22.58 11.65 9.72
N LEU A 291 -21.84 11.51 10.81
CA LEU A 291 -21.60 12.57 11.77
C LEU A 291 -20.25 13.25 11.61
N GLU A 292 -19.23 12.49 11.17
CA GLU A 292 -17.88 13.02 10.99
C GLU A 292 -17.20 12.32 9.80
N LEU A 293 -16.45 13.10 9.02
CA LEU A 293 -15.48 12.65 8.04
C LEU A 293 -14.17 13.36 8.29
N ARG A 294 -13.10 12.61 8.38
CA ARG A 294 -11.75 13.17 8.57
C ARG A 294 -10.68 12.34 7.92
N THR A 295 -9.55 12.95 7.64
CA THR A 295 -8.30 12.28 7.31
C THR A 295 -7.35 12.46 8.48
N VAL A 296 -6.72 11.37 8.91
CA VAL A 296 -5.70 11.33 9.94
C VAL A 296 -4.39 11.06 9.25
N PRO A 297 -3.52 12.07 9.09
CA PRO A 297 -2.22 11.89 8.47
C PRO A 297 -1.38 10.89 9.25
N GLY A 298 -0.66 10.06 8.54
CA GLY A 298 0.27 9.09 9.07
C GLY A 298 1.51 9.01 8.18
N VAL A 299 2.29 7.96 8.38
CA VAL A 299 3.45 7.64 7.54
C VAL A 299 3.05 6.71 6.41
N SER A 300 3.85 6.68 5.35
CA SER A 300 3.81 5.60 4.36
C SER A 300 4.77 4.52 4.86
N ALA A 301 4.26 3.49 5.51
CA ALA A 301 5.07 2.45 6.13
C ALA A 301 4.72 1.05 5.59
N GLY A 302 5.62 0.08 5.80
CA GLY A 302 5.44 -1.30 5.33
C GLY A 302 4.53 -2.16 6.20
N GLY A 303 4.17 -1.70 7.39
CA GLY A 303 3.26 -2.43 8.30
C GLY A 303 3.90 -3.58 9.07
N GLY A 304 5.23 -3.66 9.15
CA GLY A 304 5.97 -4.72 9.85
C GLY A 304 7.39 -4.87 9.33
N TYR A 305 7.92 -6.09 9.36
CA TYR A 305 9.19 -6.42 8.73
C TYR A 305 8.97 -7.32 7.53
N THR A 306 9.69 -7.06 6.46
CA THR A 306 9.76 -7.94 5.30
C THR A 306 11.01 -8.82 5.41
N LEU A 307 10.81 -10.13 5.30
CA LEU A 307 11.87 -11.12 5.39
C LEU A 307 12.07 -11.82 4.04
N TRP A 308 13.26 -12.40 3.86
CA TRP A 308 13.61 -13.17 2.68
C TRP A 308 13.62 -14.67 2.98
N ASP A 309 12.86 -15.45 2.21
CA ASP A 309 12.97 -16.92 2.19
C ASP A 309 13.86 -17.35 1.03
N ASN A 310 15.07 -17.79 1.38
CA ASN A 310 16.05 -18.20 0.37
C ASN A 310 15.72 -19.53 -0.32
N GLU A 311 14.88 -20.38 0.27
CA GLU A 311 14.46 -21.65 -0.34
C GLU A 311 13.36 -21.43 -1.38
N GLN A 312 12.35 -20.63 -1.03
CA GLN A 312 11.25 -20.32 -1.92
C GLN A 312 11.53 -19.15 -2.87
N LYS A 313 12.60 -18.39 -2.63
CA LYS A 313 12.93 -17.15 -3.37
C LYS A 313 11.80 -16.13 -3.32
N LEU A 314 11.27 -15.91 -2.10
CA LEU A 314 10.14 -15.02 -1.82
C LEU A 314 10.45 -14.04 -0.70
N TYR A 315 9.89 -12.84 -0.83
CA TYR A 315 9.72 -11.90 0.26
C TYR A 315 8.38 -12.18 0.96
N TYR A 316 8.38 -12.17 2.28
CA TYR A 316 7.17 -12.34 3.07
C TYR A 316 7.14 -11.37 4.24
N TYR A 317 5.93 -10.95 4.60
CA TYR A 317 5.71 -9.97 5.66
C TYR A 317 5.55 -10.67 7.01
N VAL A 318 6.20 -10.11 8.03
CA VAL A 318 5.88 -10.38 9.43
C VAL A 318 5.10 -9.18 9.93
N ASN A 319 3.79 -9.23 9.77
CA ASN A 319 2.91 -8.14 10.12
C ASN A 319 2.85 -7.93 11.64
N ASP A 320 2.95 -6.68 12.05
CA ASP A 320 2.52 -6.25 13.37
C ASP A 320 1.06 -5.79 13.28
N ILE A 321 0.25 -6.17 14.26
CA ILE A 321 -1.19 -5.91 14.27
C ILE A 321 -1.56 -4.45 14.58
N VAL A 322 -0.58 -3.59 14.76
CA VAL A 322 -0.78 -2.18 15.19
C VAL A 322 -0.36 -1.14 14.16
N PHE A 323 0.09 -1.56 12.97
CA PHE A 323 0.55 -0.63 11.94
C PHE A 323 -0.54 0.37 11.50
N GLN A 324 -1.82 0.00 11.55
CA GLN A 324 -2.95 0.89 11.24
C GLN A 324 -2.95 2.15 12.11
N MET A 325 -2.32 2.10 13.27
CA MET A 325 -2.22 3.24 14.19
C MET A 325 -1.27 4.33 13.70
N VAL A 326 -0.33 3.99 12.82
CA VAL A 326 0.72 4.91 12.34
C VAL A 326 0.53 5.34 10.90
N GLU A 327 -0.19 4.57 10.10
CA GLU A 327 -0.39 4.85 8.67
C GLU A 327 -1.46 5.92 8.41
N THR A 328 -1.41 6.50 7.20
CA THR A 328 -2.42 7.43 6.73
C THR A 328 -3.77 6.73 6.63
N ARG A 329 -4.78 7.30 7.24
CA ARG A 329 -6.13 6.75 7.27
C ARG A 329 -7.18 7.85 7.25
N SER A 330 -8.38 7.46 6.93
CA SER A 330 -9.55 8.32 7.09
C SER A 330 -10.50 7.69 8.11
N CYS A 331 -11.41 8.48 8.65
CA CYS A 331 -12.40 8.02 9.64
C CYS A 331 -13.76 8.60 9.31
N ALA A 332 -14.76 7.73 9.22
CA ALA A 332 -16.18 8.08 9.16
C ALA A 332 -16.86 7.63 10.45
N ILE A 333 -17.56 8.55 11.12
CA ILE A 333 -18.40 8.22 12.27
C ILE A 333 -19.85 8.22 11.82
N ILE A 334 -20.53 7.08 12.00
CA ILE A 334 -21.90 6.85 11.59
C ILE A 334 -22.76 6.59 12.83
N GLU A 335 -23.82 7.38 13.02
CA GLU A 335 -24.81 7.18 14.07
C GLU A 335 -25.91 6.26 13.54
N THR A 336 -25.98 5.04 14.05
CA THR A 336 -27.04 4.09 13.72
C THR A 336 -28.31 4.37 14.50
N PRO A 337 -29.50 3.97 14.01
CA PRO A 337 -30.75 4.19 14.76
C PRO A 337 -30.83 3.42 16.10
N GLU A 338 -30.18 2.26 16.22
CA GLU A 338 -30.41 1.33 17.34
C GLU A 338 -29.11 0.94 18.09
N TYR A 339 -27.96 1.03 17.44
CA TYR A 339 -26.70 0.46 17.97
C TYR A 339 -25.66 1.53 18.29
N GLY A 340 -26.07 2.81 18.38
CA GLY A 340 -25.17 3.92 18.68
C GLY A 340 -24.18 4.21 17.53
N LEU A 341 -22.94 4.53 17.88
CA LEU A 341 -21.92 4.93 16.91
C LEU A 341 -21.15 3.73 16.36
N VAL A 342 -20.92 3.75 15.05
CA VAL A 342 -19.97 2.89 14.36
C VAL A 342 -18.94 3.78 13.69
N ALA A 343 -17.65 3.51 13.90
CA ALA A 343 -16.59 4.12 13.13
C ALA A 343 -16.14 3.16 12.02
N MET A 344 -15.91 3.69 10.82
CA MET A 344 -15.25 2.98 9.73
C MET A 344 -14.00 3.75 9.33
N LEU A 345 -12.87 3.07 9.39
CA LEU A 345 -11.56 3.64 9.10
C LEU A 345 -10.91 2.90 7.94
N PRO A 346 -11.02 3.39 6.70
CA PRO A 346 -10.16 2.95 5.62
C PRO A 346 -8.74 3.42 5.88
N VAL A 347 -7.77 2.49 5.79
CA VAL A 347 -6.34 2.72 6.04
C VAL A 347 -5.57 2.48 4.75
N GLY A 348 -4.80 3.46 4.33
CA GLY A 348 -3.93 3.34 3.16
C GLY A 348 -2.54 2.90 3.60
N MET A 349 -2.09 1.78 3.06
CA MET A 349 -0.81 1.15 3.39
C MET A 349 0.19 1.29 2.26
N SER A 350 1.44 1.05 2.58
CA SER A 350 2.55 0.90 1.63
C SER A 350 2.77 2.13 0.74
N GLN A 351 3.27 1.90 -0.47
CA GLN A 351 3.82 2.95 -1.32
C GLN A 351 2.86 4.05 -1.73
N ILE A 352 1.54 3.85 -1.76
CA ILE A 352 0.62 4.89 -2.27
C ILE A 352 -0.38 5.40 -1.24
N CYS A 353 -0.44 4.87 -0.05
CA CYS A 353 -1.18 5.40 1.12
C CYS A 353 -2.40 6.28 0.77
N SER A 354 -3.22 5.87 -0.20
CA SER A 354 -4.28 6.71 -0.76
C SER A 354 -5.62 6.30 -0.17
N VAL A 355 -6.29 7.23 0.49
CA VAL A 355 -7.66 7.07 1.01
C VAL A 355 -8.51 8.22 0.51
N ASN A 356 -9.52 7.92 -0.32
CA ASN A 356 -10.30 8.93 -0.99
C ASN A 356 -11.79 8.78 -0.68
N TRP A 357 -12.45 9.85 -0.24
CA TRP A 357 -13.90 9.92 -0.18
C TRP A 357 -14.49 10.32 -1.54
N ILE A 358 -15.67 9.79 -1.91
CA ILE A 358 -16.36 10.29 -3.09
C ILE A 358 -16.79 11.75 -2.86
N PRO A 359 -16.75 12.60 -3.90
CA PRO A 359 -17.04 14.03 -3.76
C PRO A 359 -18.48 14.36 -3.27
N SER A 360 -19.41 13.44 -3.44
CA SER A 360 -20.80 13.60 -3.00
C SER A 360 -21.02 13.29 -1.52
N LEU A 361 -20.06 12.64 -0.86
CA LEU A 361 -20.17 12.27 0.55
C LEU A 361 -19.99 13.49 1.45
N HIS A 362 -20.92 13.71 2.37
CA HIS A 362 -20.87 14.87 3.28
C HIS A 362 -21.47 14.58 4.64
N VAL A 363 -20.98 15.24 5.65
CA VAL A 363 -21.49 15.16 7.02
C VAL A 363 -22.95 15.56 7.06
N GLY A 364 -23.76 14.80 7.79
CA GLY A 364 -25.21 14.94 7.88
C GLY A 364 -26.02 14.08 6.90
N GLN A 365 -25.36 13.44 5.94
CA GLN A 365 -25.99 12.52 4.98
C GLN A 365 -26.54 11.28 5.69
N GLN A 366 -27.71 10.81 5.24
CA GLN A 366 -28.24 9.50 5.61
C GLN A 366 -27.63 8.45 4.67
N LEU A 367 -26.98 7.46 5.24
CA LEU A 367 -26.36 6.35 4.54
C LEU A 367 -27.19 5.09 4.73
N LYS A 368 -27.19 4.27 3.70
CA LYS A 368 -27.67 2.89 3.76
C LYS A 368 -26.51 1.94 3.55
N ARG A 369 -26.60 0.75 4.13
CA ARG A 369 -25.64 -0.32 3.89
C ARG A 369 -25.43 -0.52 2.40
N GLY A 370 -24.17 -0.54 1.98
CA GLY A 370 -23.79 -0.65 0.59
C GLY A 370 -23.69 0.67 -0.19
N ASP A 371 -24.08 1.82 0.38
CA ASP A 371 -23.83 3.11 -0.26
C ASP A 371 -22.32 3.33 -0.42
N GLU A 372 -21.86 3.68 -1.61
CA GLU A 372 -20.45 3.93 -1.87
C GLU A 372 -19.99 5.16 -1.08
N MET A 373 -18.87 5.02 -0.38
CA MET A 373 -18.28 6.09 0.42
C MET A 373 -16.95 6.58 -0.14
N GLY A 374 -16.16 5.68 -0.74
CA GLY A 374 -14.83 6.06 -1.20
C GLY A 374 -14.10 4.94 -1.92
N TYR A 375 -12.80 5.17 -2.16
CA TYR A 375 -11.93 4.23 -2.87
C TYR A 375 -10.47 4.41 -2.48
N PHE A 376 -9.72 3.33 -2.63
CA PHE A 376 -8.27 3.34 -2.63
C PHE A 376 -7.76 3.43 -4.07
N MET A 377 -6.68 4.17 -4.28
CA MET A 377 -5.80 4.01 -5.44
C MET A 377 -4.76 2.94 -5.12
N PHE A 378 -3.93 2.57 -6.09
CA PHE A 378 -2.96 1.50 -5.90
C PHE A 378 -2.15 1.67 -4.61
N GLY A 379 -2.00 0.55 -3.90
CA GLY A 379 -1.35 0.42 -2.60
C GLY A 379 -2.03 -0.66 -1.77
N GLY A 380 -1.47 -1.00 -0.62
CA GLY A 380 -2.12 -1.86 0.37
C GLY A 380 -3.29 -1.13 1.02
N SER A 381 -4.28 -1.87 1.49
CA SER A 381 -5.46 -1.26 2.10
C SER A 381 -6.13 -2.15 3.13
N ASP A 382 -6.55 -1.50 4.21
CA ASP A 382 -7.28 -2.13 5.31
C ASP A 382 -8.56 -1.39 5.61
N ILE A 383 -9.47 -2.07 6.26
CA ILE A 383 -10.62 -1.43 6.91
C ILE A 383 -10.69 -1.85 8.36
N VAL A 384 -10.68 -0.85 9.23
CA VAL A 384 -10.94 -1.01 10.65
C VAL A 384 -12.36 -0.51 10.95
N MET A 385 -13.12 -1.26 11.75
CA MET A 385 -14.40 -0.79 12.28
C MET A 385 -14.40 -0.82 13.81
N LEU A 386 -15.03 0.19 14.41
CA LEU A 386 -15.18 0.30 15.87
C LEU A 386 -16.66 0.31 16.23
N PHE A 387 -16.99 -0.42 17.28
CA PHE A 387 -18.34 -0.53 17.84
C PHE A 387 -18.32 -0.14 19.33
N GLN A 388 -19.37 0.53 19.79
CA GLN A 388 -19.45 0.99 21.18
C GLN A 388 -19.66 -0.16 22.17
N ARG A 389 -19.37 0.10 23.47
CA ARG A 389 -19.45 -0.88 24.56
C ARG A 389 -20.82 -1.50 24.79
N ASP A 390 -21.89 -0.74 24.50
CA ASP A 390 -23.27 -1.16 24.74
C ASP A 390 -23.83 -2.07 23.62
N VAL A 391 -22.96 -2.55 22.75
CA VAL A 391 -23.29 -3.41 21.62
C VAL A 391 -22.48 -4.70 21.70
N ASP A 392 -23.16 -5.84 21.61
CA ASP A 392 -22.52 -7.13 21.31
C ASP A 392 -22.35 -7.27 19.81
N VAL A 393 -21.14 -7.56 19.40
CA VAL A 393 -20.75 -7.76 18.00
C VAL A 393 -20.48 -9.24 17.77
N GLU A 394 -21.37 -9.90 17.03
CA GLU A 394 -21.23 -11.32 16.65
C GLU A 394 -20.76 -11.39 15.20
N ILE A 395 -19.48 -11.68 14.98
CA ILE A 395 -18.90 -11.81 13.64
C ILE A 395 -19.49 -13.07 12.98
N VAL A 396 -20.03 -12.90 11.76
CA VAL A 396 -20.67 -14.00 11.02
C VAL A 396 -19.63 -14.93 10.39
N HIS A 397 -18.50 -14.37 9.93
CA HIS A 397 -17.38 -15.10 9.36
C HIS A 397 -16.09 -14.58 9.96
N ASP A 398 -15.53 -15.33 10.90
CA ASP A 398 -14.32 -14.98 11.63
C ASP A 398 -13.04 -15.69 11.14
N ASN A 399 -13.17 -16.52 10.10
CA ASN A 399 -12.01 -17.20 9.54
C ASN A 399 -11.33 -16.34 8.44
N SER A 400 -10.02 -16.22 8.54
CA SER A 400 -9.19 -15.52 7.56
C SER A 400 -9.03 -16.25 6.21
N GLU A 401 -9.67 -17.40 6.05
CA GLU A 401 -9.58 -18.22 4.85
C GLU A 401 -10.68 -17.92 3.82
N THR A 402 -11.67 -17.10 4.19
CA THR A 402 -12.80 -16.76 3.32
C THR A 402 -12.86 -15.25 3.11
N MET A 403 -12.67 -14.81 1.88
CA MET A 403 -12.88 -13.42 1.51
C MET A 403 -14.36 -13.06 1.59
N LEU A 404 -14.67 -11.95 2.24
CA LEU A 404 -15.99 -11.35 2.24
C LEU A 404 -16.11 -10.40 1.07
N LEU A 405 -17.15 -10.56 0.26
CA LEU A 405 -17.45 -9.56 -0.77
C LEU A 405 -18.20 -8.37 -0.15
N MET A 406 -18.00 -7.18 -0.71
CA MET A 406 -18.72 -5.99 -0.34
C MET A 406 -20.24 -6.25 -0.35
N GLY A 407 -20.93 -5.82 0.71
CA GLY A 407 -22.37 -6.08 0.91
C GLY A 407 -22.70 -7.43 1.55
N GLY A 408 -21.75 -8.37 1.61
CA GLY A 408 -21.93 -9.65 2.29
C GLY A 408 -22.11 -9.53 3.80
N ALA A 409 -22.67 -10.55 4.45
CA ALA A 409 -22.88 -10.56 5.90
C ALA A 409 -21.54 -10.46 6.64
N TYR A 410 -21.38 -9.43 7.48
CA TYR A 410 -20.18 -9.21 8.28
C TYR A 410 -20.40 -9.52 9.75
N ALA A 411 -21.35 -8.82 10.39
CA ALA A 411 -21.66 -9.03 11.80
C ALA A 411 -23.15 -8.80 12.11
N ARG A 412 -23.60 -9.46 13.20
CA ARG A 412 -24.86 -9.16 13.85
C ARG A 412 -24.62 -8.29 15.07
N LEU A 413 -25.45 -7.30 15.26
CA LEU A 413 -25.40 -6.40 16.41
C LEU A 413 -26.57 -6.67 17.34
N LYS A 414 -26.30 -6.69 18.65
CA LYS A 414 -27.32 -6.76 19.70
C LYS A 414 -27.04 -5.70 20.75
N ALA A 415 -28.03 -4.85 21.02
CA ALA A 415 -27.91 -3.91 22.14
C ALA A 415 -27.83 -4.69 23.46
N LYS A 416 -26.81 -4.41 24.28
CA LYS A 416 -26.70 -5.00 25.63
C LYS A 416 -27.84 -4.48 26.48
N SER A 417 -28.51 -5.35 27.23
CA SER A 417 -29.52 -4.93 28.19
C SER A 417 -28.84 -4.02 29.22
N LYS A 418 -29.38 -2.80 29.41
CA LYS A 418 -28.94 -1.95 30.50
C LYS A 418 -29.25 -2.67 31.83
N GLY A 419 -28.21 -3.21 32.46
CA GLY A 419 -28.30 -3.89 33.76
C GLY A 419 -28.61 -2.91 34.90
#